data_95603a49b2bb114a62bab66f91a55290
#
_entry.id   95603a49b2bb114a62bab66f91a55290
#
_cell.length_a   1.000
_cell.length_b   1.000
_cell.length_c   1.000
_cell.angle_alpha   90.00
_cell.angle_beta   90.00
_cell.angle_gamma   90.00
#
_symmetry.space_group_name_H-M   'P 1'
#
loop_
_entity.id
_entity.type
_entity.pdbx_description
1 polymer ?
#
loop_
_entity_poly.entity_id
_entity_poly.type
_entity_poly.pdbx_seq_one_letter_code
_entity_poly.pdbx_strand_id
1 'polypeptide(L)'
;MKLSHMEFIKTSLPFTFSTVAASLMGAVDTAVVGHLGNYTYINAVSLGAVIFSTVYWLFGFLKISTSGFAAQALGQHDPKLLAGAFIRGVLAAFGIGLLLVILQEPIWRTALLLFNPDAATKPMLEQYYRMLIWIMPLTLVFQTAQGWFAGTLHVRIAVLTALASNIINLLLDVLFVIVLHYEVTGVAAATCIANITGFLAILYFYAKHKPLPLTAVPLRKIFSGPTCRQMLQCGSHLTVRMFCMIIMVNSFMHQSSAFGGELLAANSILFQIQFIMGDILTGLSQAGAIYSGIAFGEHDRSMLNDTLRISFIWAIGFGLVQTVGYYCCRHAILGCFTNLHNVIATAQQYDLFIAFFPLISALGIVYYGVFNGALYTRPICISMLLTAGCYLTAYFTLIPLYGNIGLWLAFLIFYIARSSFLLFFVPRLQQKVALA
;
A
#
# COMPACT_ATOMS: atom_id res chain seq x y z
N MET A 1 -27.54 5.60 -8.88
CA MET A 1 -26.85 6.90 -9.18
C MET A 1 -25.96 6.72 -10.40
N LYS A 2 -25.94 7.64 -11.38
CA LYS A 2 -25.09 7.49 -12.57
C LYS A 2 -23.71 8.10 -12.24
N LEU A 3 -22.67 7.28 -12.18
CA LEU A 3 -21.33 7.78 -11.87
C LEU A 3 -20.76 8.61 -13.02
N SER A 4 -20.28 9.83 -12.73
CA SER A 4 -19.66 10.70 -13.73
C SER A 4 -18.13 10.58 -13.68
N HIS A 5 -17.48 10.86 -14.83
CA HIS A 5 -16.01 10.94 -14.90
C HIS A 5 -15.44 11.98 -13.92
N MET A 6 -16.14 13.10 -13.73
CA MET A 6 -15.72 14.18 -12.85
C MET A 6 -15.73 13.76 -11.37
N GLU A 7 -16.76 13.03 -10.93
CA GLU A 7 -16.84 12.51 -9.55
C GLU A 7 -15.74 11.49 -9.27
N PHE A 8 -15.50 10.59 -10.22
CA PHE A 8 -14.42 9.60 -10.12
C PHE A 8 -13.05 10.28 -9.96
N ILE A 9 -12.75 11.27 -10.79
CA ILE A 9 -11.47 12.00 -10.74
C ILE A 9 -11.36 12.86 -9.46
N LYS A 10 -12.42 13.56 -9.07
CA LYS A 10 -12.43 14.31 -7.81
C LYS A 10 -12.16 13.44 -6.58
N THR A 11 -12.56 12.17 -6.65
CA THR A 11 -12.30 11.20 -5.58
C THR A 11 -10.88 10.62 -5.69
N SER A 12 -10.38 10.32 -6.91
CA SER A 12 -9.09 9.67 -7.10
C SER A 12 -7.89 10.60 -6.91
N LEU A 13 -7.96 11.87 -7.38
CA LEU A 13 -6.82 12.79 -7.35
C LEU A 13 -6.26 13.03 -5.93
N PRO A 14 -7.08 13.27 -4.88
CA PRO A 14 -6.55 13.41 -3.53
C PRO A 14 -5.79 12.17 -3.05
N PHE A 15 -6.27 10.96 -3.38
CA PHE A 15 -5.57 9.73 -3.05
C PHE A 15 -4.26 9.60 -3.83
N THR A 16 -4.26 9.86 -5.13
CA THR A 16 -3.06 9.87 -5.96
C THR A 16 -2.00 10.80 -5.38
N PHE A 17 -2.40 12.02 -5.03
CA PHE A 17 -1.49 12.97 -4.40
C PHE A 17 -0.96 12.47 -3.06
N SER A 18 -1.81 11.88 -2.22
CA SER A 18 -1.42 11.34 -0.91
C SER A 18 -0.47 10.15 -1.00
N THR A 19 -0.69 9.23 -1.95
CA THR A 19 0.19 8.06 -2.12
C THR A 19 1.55 8.45 -2.66
N VAL A 20 1.60 9.33 -3.67
CA VAL A 20 2.87 9.85 -4.21
C VAL A 20 3.63 10.65 -3.15
N ALA A 21 2.93 11.52 -2.39
CA ALA A 21 3.56 12.27 -1.30
C ALA A 21 4.15 11.34 -0.23
N ALA A 22 3.45 10.25 0.14
CA ALA A 22 3.96 9.28 1.10
C ALA A 22 5.24 8.59 0.63
N SER A 23 5.31 8.21 -0.66
CA SER A 23 6.51 7.60 -1.24
C SER A 23 7.70 8.57 -1.29
N LEU A 24 7.44 9.86 -1.59
CA LEU A 24 8.48 10.89 -1.56
C LEU A 24 8.96 11.18 -0.14
N MET A 25 8.06 11.16 0.86
CA MET A 25 8.42 11.33 2.27
C MET A 25 9.40 10.27 2.74
N GLY A 26 9.18 9.00 2.41
CA GLY A 26 10.13 7.93 2.73
C GLY A 26 11.55 8.15 2.19
N ALA A 27 11.67 8.79 1.01
CA ALA A 27 12.96 9.20 0.47
C ALA A 27 13.59 10.35 1.27
N VAL A 28 12.78 11.30 1.74
CA VAL A 28 13.24 12.42 2.58
C VAL A 28 13.67 11.94 3.97
N ASP A 29 12.92 11.03 4.60
CA ASP A 29 13.29 10.42 5.88
C ASP A 29 14.67 9.75 5.79
N THR A 30 14.91 9.00 4.70
CA THR A 30 16.21 8.38 4.43
C THR A 30 17.31 9.44 4.26
N ALA A 31 17.01 10.57 3.60
CA ALA A 31 17.95 11.66 3.43
C ALA A 31 18.30 12.35 4.76
N VAL A 32 17.31 12.59 5.63
CA VAL A 32 17.52 13.17 6.98
C VAL A 32 18.43 12.28 7.80
N VAL A 33 18.18 10.96 7.81
CA VAL A 33 19.03 9.99 8.50
C VAL A 33 20.42 9.93 7.89
N GLY A 34 20.56 10.14 6.59
CA GLY A 34 21.83 10.22 5.89
C GLY A 34 22.79 11.32 6.39
N HIS A 35 22.26 12.36 7.03
CA HIS A 35 23.06 13.45 7.61
C HIS A 35 23.60 13.15 9.02
N LEU A 36 23.26 11.99 9.62
CA LEU A 36 23.74 11.62 10.96
C LEU A 36 25.24 11.29 11.04
N GLY A 37 25.97 11.29 9.92
CA GLY A 37 27.41 11.13 9.89
C GLY A 37 27.96 9.75 10.31
N ASN A 38 27.09 8.81 10.70
CA ASN A 38 27.47 7.45 11.09
C ASN A 38 26.58 6.42 10.36
N TYR A 39 27.20 5.54 9.59
CA TYR A 39 26.53 4.49 8.84
C TYR A 39 25.70 3.53 9.73
N THR A 40 26.10 3.36 10.98
CA THR A 40 25.39 2.51 11.97
C THR A 40 23.95 3.00 12.21
N TYR A 41 23.76 4.31 12.31
CA TYR A 41 22.42 4.91 12.49
C TYR A 41 21.56 4.74 11.24
N ILE A 42 22.16 4.96 10.07
CA ILE A 42 21.48 4.77 8.78
C ILE A 42 21.02 3.31 8.64
N ASN A 43 21.91 2.36 8.94
CA ASN A 43 21.60 0.94 8.89
C ASN A 43 20.48 0.57 9.88
N ALA A 44 20.53 1.06 11.12
CA ALA A 44 19.52 0.77 12.13
C ALA A 44 18.14 1.27 11.73
N VAL A 45 18.02 2.53 11.27
CA VAL A 45 16.74 3.11 10.83
C VAL A 45 16.24 2.42 9.57
N SER A 46 17.11 2.14 8.59
CA SER A 46 16.71 1.45 7.36
C SER A 46 16.19 0.03 7.61
N LEU A 47 16.88 -0.76 8.43
CA LEU A 47 16.43 -2.10 8.82
C LEU A 47 15.13 -2.04 9.61
N GLY A 48 15.02 -1.08 10.56
CA GLY A 48 13.79 -0.83 11.30
C GLY A 48 12.62 -0.48 10.39
N ALA A 49 12.82 0.41 9.41
CA ALA A 49 11.82 0.77 8.43
C ALA A 49 11.36 -0.45 7.59
N VAL A 50 12.26 -1.35 7.21
CA VAL A 50 11.91 -2.60 6.51
C VAL A 50 11.05 -3.50 7.38
N ILE A 51 11.39 -3.67 8.67
CA ILE A 51 10.60 -4.48 9.62
C ILE A 51 9.17 -3.93 9.71
N PHE A 52 9.02 -2.62 9.98
CA PHE A 52 7.68 -2.02 10.16
C PHE A 52 6.89 -1.90 8.86
N SER A 53 7.51 -1.59 7.73
CA SER A 53 6.83 -1.58 6.44
C SER A 53 6.29 -2.98 6.08
N THR A 54 7.03 -4.04 6.39
CA THR A 54 6.55 -5.43 6.21
C THR A 54 5.29 -5.69 7.05
N VAL A 55 5.28 -5.24 8.31
CA VAL A 55 4.11 -5.34 9.19
C VAL A 55 2.94 -4.52 8.63
N TYR A 56 3.16 -3.28 8.20
CA TYR A 56 2.12 -2.44 7.62
C TYR A 56 1.53 -3.06 6.34
N TRP A 57 2.35 -3.63 5.49
CA TRP A 57 1.89 -4.31 4.28
C TRP A 57 1.05 -5.55 4.62
N LEU A 58 1.52 -6.35 5.60
CA LEU A 58 0.83 -7.56 6.01
C LEU A 58 -0.57 -7.26 6.57
N PHE A 59 -0.72 -6.21 7.38
CA PHE A 59 -1.98 -5.81 8.01
C PHE A 59 -2.73 -4.69 7.27
N GLY A 60 -2.24 -4.23 6.13
CA GLY A 60 -2.90 -3.24 5.27
C GLY A 60 -4.30 -3.64 4.80
N PHE A 61 -4.62 -4.95 4.85
CA PHE A 61 -5.97 -5.44 4.58
C PHE A 61 -7.03 -4.87 5.52
N LEU A 62 -6.68 -4.47 6.75
CA LEU A 62 -7.60 -3.85 7.70
C LEU A 62 -8.17 -2.54 7.15
N LYS A 63 -7.30 -1.67 6.63
CA LYS A 63 -7.69 -0.42 5.97
C LYS A 63 -8.58 -0.70 4.75
N ILE A 64 -8.16 -1.64 3.89
CA ILE A 64 -8.83 -1.96 2.63
C ILE A 64 -10.21 -2.58 2.88
N SER A 65 -10.30 -3.59 3.74
CA SER A 65 -11.57 -4.25 4.05
C SER A 65 -12.55 -3.31 4.75
N THR A 66 -12.07 -2.51 5.71
CA THR A 66 -12.90 -1.53 6.41
C THR A 66 -13.45 -0.47 5.44
N SER A 67 -12.66 -0.02 4.46
CA SER A 67 -13.13 0.86 3.39
C SER A 67 -14.23 0.21 2.56
N GLY A 68 -14.08 -1.06 2.17
CA GLY A 68 -15.09 -1.80 1.40
C GLY A 68 -16.38 -1.99 2.19
N PHE A 69 -16.31 -2.41 3.47
CA PHE A 69 -17.50 -2.54 4.34
C PHE A 69 -18.20 -1.21 4.56
N ALA A 70 -17.44 -0.12 4.74
CA ALA A 70 -18.00 1.22 4.89
C ALA A 70 -18.70 1.69 3.61
N ALA A 71 -18.10 1.47 2.44
CA ALA A 71 -18.68 1.83 1.16
C ALA A 71 -19.98 1.04 0.87
N GLN A 72 -20.01 -0.26 1.17
CA GLN A 72 -21.24 -1.06 1.05
C GLN A 72 -22.32 -0.60 2.02
N ALA A 73 -21.97 -0.33 3.28
CA ALA A 73 -22.93 0.19 4.26
C ALA A 73 -23.48 1.57 3.86
N LEU A 74 -22.65 2.40 3.23
CA LEU A 74 -23.06 3.70 2.69
C LEU A 74 -24.09 3.51 1.56
N GLY A 75 -23.84 2.57 0.62
CA GLY A 75 -24.77 2.24 -0.44
C GLY A 75 -26.09 1.65 0.07
N GLN A 76 -26.07 0.90 1.17
CA GLN A 76 -27.28 0.38 1.82
C GLN A 76 -28.06 1.47 2.60
N HIS A 77 -27.53 2.67 2.71
CA HIS A 77 -28.10 3.76 3.52
C HIS A 77 -28.40 3.35 4.98
N ASP A 78 -27.64 2.39 5.53
CA ASP A 78 -27.82 1.91 6.90
C ASP A 78 -26.74 2.47 7.84
N PRO A 79 -27.11 3.46 8.69
CA PRO A 79 -26.17 4.06 9.63
C PRO A 79 -25.61 3.07 10.67
N LYS A 80 -26.37 2.00 11.01
CA LYS A 80 -25.92 0.98 11.97
C LYS A 80 -24.85 0.08 11.39
N LEU A 81 -24.99 -0.29 10.11
CA LEU A 81 -23.94 -1.03 9.38
C LEU A 81 -22.69 -0.18 9.19
N LEU A 82 -22.87 1.13 8.93
CA LEU A 82 -21.77 2.07 8.78
C LEU A 82 -20.96 2.21 10.07
N ALA A 83 -21.63 2.41 11.22
CA ALA A 83 -20.99 2.44 12.53
C ALA A 83 -20.37 1.08 12.89
N GLY A 84 -21.07 -0.01 12.58
CA GLY A 84 -20.57 -1.38 12.77
C GLY A 84 -19.30 -1.68 12.00
N ALA A 85 -19.16 -1.17 10.77
CA ALA A 85 -17.95 -1.30 9.96
C ALA A 85 -16.76 -0.57 10.63
N PHE A 86 -16.97 0.64 11.17
CA PHE A 86 -15.95 1.37 11.91
C PHE A 86 -15.50 0.60 13.15
N ILE A 87 -16.45 0.23 14.03
CA ILE A 87 -16.14 -0.41 15.31
C ILE A 87 -15.43 -1.75 15.09
N ARG A 88 -15.89 -2.58 14.17
CA ARG A 88 -15.22 -3.85 13.82
C ARG A 88 -13.80 -3.64 13.33
N GLY A 89 -13.61 -2.70 12.40
CA GLY A 89 -12.30 -2.38 11.86
C GLY A 89 -11.33 -1.92 12.94
N VAL A 90 -11.75 -0.96 13.76
CA VAL A 90 -10.95 -0.38 14.86
C VAL A 90 -10.61 -1.43 15.93
N LEU A 91 -11.59 -2.23 16.35
CA LEU A 91 -11.35 -3.27 17.36
C LEU A 91 -10.43 -4.38 16.84
N ALA A 92 -10.59 -4.78 15.58
CA ALA A 92 -9.69 -5.74 14.95
C ALA A 92 -8.26 -5.18 14.84
N ALA A 93 -8.12 -3.92 14.41
CA ALA A 93 -6.83 -3.24 14.30
C ALA A 93 -6.13 -3.10 15.67
N PHE A 94 -6.88 -2.69 16.68
CA PHE A 94 -6.37 -2.57 18.04
C PHE A 94 -5.96 -3.93 18.62
N GLY A 95 -6.80 -4.97 18.45
CA GLY A 95 -6.50 -6.33 18.90
C GLY A 95 -5.27 -6.93 18.21
N ILE A 96 -5.12 -6.75 16.89
CA ILE A 96 -3.92 -7.17 16.15
C ILE A 96 -2.71 -6.37 16.62
N GLY A 97 -2.84 -5.06 16.80
CA GLY A 97 -1.75 -4.23 17.31
C GLY A 97 -1.28 -4.68 18.71
N LEU A 98 -2.22 -5.00 19.62
CA LEU A 98 -1.88 -5.57 20.92
C LEU A 98 -1.19 -6.94 20.79
N LEU A 99 -1.67 -7.79 19.87
CA LEU A 99 -1.02 -9.08 19.61
C LEU A 99 0.42 -8.89 19.15
N LEU A 100 0.70 -7.90 18.30
CA LEU A 100 2.06 -7.56 17.87
C LEU A 100 2.94 -7.10 19.03
N VAL A 101 2.39 -6.32 19.97
CA VAL A 101 3.10 -5.92 21.20
C VAL A 101 3.39 -7.13 22.07
N ILE A 102 2.45 -8.06 22.23
CA ILE A 102 2.65 -9.30 23.00
C ILE A 102 3.72 -10.18 22.33
N LEU A 103 3.70 -10.26 21.01
CA LEU A 103 4.63 -11.05 20.21
C LEU A 103 5.94 -10.28 19.86
N GLN A 104 6.21 -9.14 20.50
CA GLN A 104 7.37 -8.31 20.17
C GLN A 104 8.69 -9.07 20.22
N GLU A 105 8.88 -9.96 21.21
CA GLU A 105 10.12 -10.70 21.38
C GLU A 105 10.32 -11.79 20.29
N PRO A 106 9.34 -12.65 19.99
CA PRO A 106 9.43 -13.53 18.82
C PRO A 106 9.68 -12.81 17.50
N ILE A 107 9.01 -11.67 17.25
CA ILE A 107 9.21 -10.86 16.04
C ILE A 107 10.65 -10.31 16.02
N TRP A 108 11.14 -9.78 17.12
CA TRP A 108 12.50 -9.28 17.25
C TRP A 108 13.55 -10.36 16.94
N ARG A 109 13.43 -11.55 17.55
CA ARG A 109 14.32 -12.67 17.26
C ARG A 109 14.30 -13.10 15.81
N THR A 110 13.11 -13.15 15.20
CA THR A 110 12.96 -13.46 13.78
C THR A 110 13.64 -12.41 12.91
N ALA A 111 13.47 -11.12 13.22
CA ALA A 111 14.13 -10.04 12.51
C ALA A 111 15.66 -10.13 12.62
N LEU A 112 16.21 -10.44 13.79
CA LEU A 112 17.65 -10.65 13.98
C LEU A 112 18.18 -11.82 13.15
N LEU A 113 17.43 -12.93 13.06
CA LEU A 113 17.82 -14.08 12.25
C LEU A 113 17.81 -13.77 10.74
N LEU A 114 16.85 -12.96 10.29
CA LEU A 114 16.69 -12.63 8.87
C LEU A 114 17.72 -11.59 8.41
N PHE A 115 17.97 -10.56 9.20
CA PHE A 115 18.77 -9.41 8.79
C PHE A 115 20.23 -9.49 9.30
N ASN A 116 20.48 -10.29 10.32
CA ASN A 116 21.81 -10.47 10.93
C ASN A 116 22.63 -9.16 11.04
N PRO A 117 22.10 -8.11 11.73
CA PRO A 117 22.77 -6.83 11.85
C PRO A 117 24.11 -6.98 12.57
N ASP A 118 25.08 -6.14 12.22
CA ASP A 118 26.35 -6.08 12.90
C ASP A 118 26.22 -5.68 14.40
N ALA A 119 27.26 -5.97 15.18
CA ALA A 119 27.24 -5.74 16.63
C ALA A 119 27.02 -4.27 17.02
N ALA A 120 27.43 -3.31 16.17
CA ALA A 120 27.26 -1.88 16.40
C ALA A 120 25.83 -1.41 16.04
N THR A 121 25.24 -1.94 14.98
CA THR A 121 23.89 -1.59 14.52
C THR A 121 22.79 -2.17 15.42
N LYS A 122 23.01 -3.37 15.97
CA LYS A 122 22.00 -4.11 16.76
C LYS A 122 21.38 -3.30 17.91
N PRO A 123 22.13 -2.64 18.81
CA PRO A 123 21.54 -1.89 19.93
C PRO A 123 20.69 -0.69 19.46
N MET A 124 21.11 -0.03 18.38
CA MET A 124 20.38 1.10 17.80
C MET A 124 19.08 0.64 17.15
N LEU A 125 19.13 -0.46 16.41
CA LEU A 125 17.96 -1.10 15.82
C LEU A 125 16.98 -1.56 16.92
N GLU A 126 17.46 -2.09 18.04
CA GLU A 126 16.62 -2.51 19.16
C GLU A 126 15.88 -1.32 19.79
N GLN A 127 16.56 -0.19 20.01
CA GLN A 127 15.92 1.02 20.52
C GLN A 127 14.81 1.51 19.60
N TYR A 128 15.09 1.59 18.29
CA TYR A 128 14.10 1.96 17.28
C TYR A 128 12.91 1.01 17.27
N TYR A 129 13.16 -0.29 17.25
CA TYR A 129 12.15 -1.32 17.23
C TYR A 129 11.23 -1.27 18.46
N ARG A 130 11.83 -1.20 19.67
CA ARG A 130 11.07 -1.19 20.93
C ARG A 130 10.20 0.06 21.06
N MET A 131 10.62 1.20 20.56
CA MET A 131 9.79 2.41 20.57
C MET A 131 8.57 2.25 19.64
N LEU A 132 8.78 1.81 18.41
CA LEU A 132 7.73 1.74 17.40
C LEU A 132 6.72 0.60 17.64
N ILE A 133 7.14 -0.52 18.24
CA ILE A 133 6.24 -1.66 18.46
C ILE A 133 5.11 -1.29 19.43
N TRP A 134 5.36 -0.45 20.43
CA TRP A 134 4.38 -0.01 21.39
C TRP A 134 3.30 0.90 20.80
N ILE A 135 3.61 1.63 19.74
CA ILE A 135 2.64 2.50 19.06
C ILE A 135 1.80 1.76 18.01
N MET A 136 2.16 0.51 17.66
CA MET A 136 1.47 -0.27 16.62
C MET A 136 -0.04 -0.35 16.77
N PRO A 137 -0.62 -0.55 17.98
CA PRO A 137 -2.08 -0.56 18.13
C PRO A 137 -2.73 0.73 17.63
N LEU A 138 -2.16 1.89 17.97
CA LEU A 138 -2.69 3.19 17.56
C LEU A 138 -2.48 3.44 16.07
N THR A 139 -1.32 3.05 15.52
CA THR A 139 -1.02 3.19 14.10
C THR A 139 -1.97 2.37 13.23
N LEU A 140 -2.22 1.10 13.59
CA LEU A 140 -3.16 0.25 12.84
C LEU A 140 -4.60 0.77 12.95
N VAL A 141 -5.02 1.29 14.10
CA VAL A 141 -6.33 1.94 14.26
C VAL A 141 -6.42 3.19 13.41
N PHE A 142 -5.39 4.04 13.40
CA PHE A 142 -5.33 5.24 12.58
C PHE A 142 -5.49 4.92 11.08
N GLN A 143 -4.71 3.97 10.57
CA GLN A 143 -4.80 3.55 9.16
C GLN A 143 -6.16 2.94 8.83
N THR A 144 -6.72 2.13 9.72
CA THR A 144 -8.03 1.49 9.53
C THR A 144 -9.16 2.51 9.52
N ALA A 145 -9.11 3.51 10.41
CA ALA A 145 -10.07 4.62 10.44
C ALA A 145 -9.97 5.50 9.18
N GLN A 146 -8.76 5.74 8.64
CA GLN A 146 -8.61 6.37 7.33
C GLN A 146 -9.34 5.58 6.23
N GLY A 147 -9.27 4.24 6.26
CA GLY A 147 -10.02 3.37 5.35
C GLY A 147 -11.53 3.60 5.46
N TRP A 148 -12.06 3.71 6.67
CA TRP A 148 -13.48 3.99 6.87
C TRP A 148 -13.89 5.36 6.32
N PHE A 149 -13.13 6.42 6.59
CA PHE A 149 -13.40 7.75 6.02
C PHE A 149 -13.33 7.74 4.49
N ALA A 150 -12.40 7.00 3.92
CA ALA A 150 -12.32 6.80 2.48
C ALA A 150 -13.59 6.15 1.93
N GLY A 151 -14.03 5.01 2.51
CA GLY A 151 -15.22 4.28 2.11
C GLY A 151 -16.52 5.06 2.27
N THR A 152 -16.56 6.04 3.18
CA THR A 152 -17.72 6.91 3.41
C THR A 152 -17.70 8.21 2.57
N LEU A 153 -16.88 8.28 1.52
CA LEU A 153 -16.68 9.46 0.66
C LEU A 153 -16.10 10.69 1.38
N HIS A 154 -15.68 10.58 2.64
CA HIS A 154 -14.95 11.63 3.35
C HIS A 154 -13.45 11.59 3.02
N VAL A 155 -13.13 11.51 1.73
CA VAL A 155 -11.77 11.35 1.20
C VAL A 155 -10.82 12.42 1.70
N ARG A 156 -11.30 13.67 1.80
CA ARG A 156 -10.48 14.80 2.29
C ARG A 156 -9.97 14.56 3.70
N ILE A 157 -10.78 14.00 4.59
CA ILE A 157 -10.38 13.71 5.98
C ILE A 157 -9.29 12.63 5.99
N ALA A 158 -9.50 11.52 5.25
CA ALA A 158 -8.52 10.45 5.15
C ALA A 158 -7.16 10.95 4.60
N VAL A 159 -7.20 11.77 3.55
CA VAL A 159 -5.99 12.30 2.90
C VAL A 159 -5.31 13.37 3.75
N LEU A 160 -6.06 14.36 4.27
CA LEU A 160 -5.47 15.43 5.07
C LEU A 160 -4.86 14.94 6.38
N THR A 161 -5.48 13.95 7.04
CA THR A 161 -4.90 13.36 8.26
C THR A 161 -3.63 12.57 7.95
N ALA A 162 -3.56 11.87 6.80
CA ALA A 162 -2.34 11.19 6.36
C ALA A 162 -1.22 12.19 6.04
N LEU A 163 -1.51 13.22 5.24
CA LEU A 163 -0.53 14.25 4.88
C LEU A 163 -0.05 15.03 6.11
N ALA A 164 -0.96 15.42 7.02
CA ALA A 164 -0.59 16.11 8.25
C ALA A 164 0.33 15.24 9.11
N SER A 165 0.03 13.95 9.29
CA SER A 165 0.90 13.02 10.01
C SER A 165 2.28 12.93 9.37
N ASN A 166 2.37 12.80 8.04
CA ASN A 166 3.65 12.76 7.33
C ASN A 166 4.44 14.07 7.47
N ILE A 167 3.79 15.23 7.34
CA ILE A 167 4.45 16.54 7.50
C ILE A 167 4.94 16.72 8.94
N ILE A 168 4.15 16.34 9.95
CA ILE A 168 4.56 16.40 11.36
C ILE A 168 5.76 15.48 11.58
N ASN A 169 5.76 14.27 11.03
CA ASN A 169 6.89 13.35 11.11
C ASN A 169 8.16 14.01 10.56
N LEU A 170 8.12 14.54 9.32
CA LEU A 170 9.26 15.20 8.71
C LEU A 170 9.79 16.37 9.54
N LEU A 171 8.91 17.25 10.02
CA LEU A 171 9.30 18.40 10.83
C LEU A 171 9.97 17.97 12.14
N LEU A 172 9.43 16.92 12.76
CA LEU A 172 10.00 16.36 13.98
C LEU A 172 11.30 15.59 13.72
N ASP A 173 11.45 14.92 12.59
CA ASP A 173 12.70 14.28 12.19
C ASP A 173 13.82 15.34 12.05
N VAL A 174 13.55 16.42 11.34
CA VAL A 174 14.49 17.54 11.25
C VAL A 174 14.82 18.12 12.63
N LEU A 175 13.81 18.34 13.47
CA LEU A 175 14.00 18.89 14.81
C LEU A 175 14.81 17.95 15.71
N PHE A 176 14.43 16.69 15.80
CA PHE A 176 15.05 15.75 16.74
C PHE A 176 16.39 15.25 16.26
N VAL A 177 16.57 15.04 14.97
CA VAL A 177 17.80 14.48 14.41
C VAL A 177 18.83 15.56 14.13
N ILE A 178 18.44 16.66 13.45
CA ILE A 178 19.39 17.69 13.00
C ILE A 178 19.64 18.73 14.10
N VAL A 179 18.58 19.19 14.79
CA VAL A 179 18.71 20.28 15.79
C VAL A 179 19.05 19.77 17.19
N LEU A 180 18.36 18.71 17.65
CA LEU A 180 18.51 18.17 19.00
C LEU A 180 19.50 17.00 19.10
N HIS A 181 19.96 16.46 17.98
CA HIS A 181 20.92 15.35 17.91
C HIS A 181 20.52 14.09 18.68
N TYR A 182 19.20 13.74 18.68
CA TYR A 182 18.69 12.54 19.36
C TYR A 182 18.90 11.24 18.56
N GLU A 183 19.65 11.32 17.46
CA GLU A 183 20.04 10.16 16.65
C GLU A 183 18.85 9.26 16.27
N VAL A 184 19.00 7.92 16.39
CA VAL A 184 17.97 6.92 16.03
C VAL A 184 16.71 7.06 16.90
N THR A 185 16.86 7.42 18.18
CA THR A 185 15.70 7.62 19.08
C THR A 185 14.86 8.83 18.67
N GLY A 186 15.50 9.85 18.07
CA GLY A 186 14.80 11.02 17.51
C GLY A 186 13.86 10.64 16.39
N VAL A 187 14.33 9.83 15.44
CA VAL A 187 13.51 9.33 14.30
C VAL A 187 12.34 8.49 14.81
N ALA A 188 12.59 7.57 15.76
CA ALA A 188 11.54 6.76 16.34
C ALA A 188 10.49 7.61 17.09
N ALA A 189 10.93 8.61 17.87
CA ALA A 189 10.04 9.51 18.59
C ALA A 189 9.20 10.37 17.64
N ALA A 190 9.79 10.91 16.58
CA ALA A 190 9.08 11.67 15.55
C ALA A 190 7.96 10.83 14.91
N THR A 191 8.26 9.60 14.53
CA THR A 191 7.28 8.65 13.98
C THR A 191 6.17 8.33 14.99
N CYS A 192 6.50 8.12 16.26
CA CYS A 192 5.51 7.89 17.30
C CYS A 192 4.57 9.09 17.48
N ILE A 193 5.10 10.29 17.61
CA ILE A 193 4.32 11.52 17.80
C ILE A 193 3.43 11.78 16.58
N ALA A 194 3.95 11.61 15.37
CA ALA A 194 3.19 11.78 14.14
C ALA A 194 1.98 10.82 14.05
N ASN A 195 2.19 9.54 14.40
CA ASN A 195 1.12 8.54 14.42
C ASN A 195 0.08 8.82 15.53
N ILE A 196 0.52 9.23 16.73
CA ILE A 196 -0.38 9.65 17.83
C ILE A 196 -1.22 10.85 17.39
N THR A 197 -0.60 11.85 16.79
CA THR A 197 -1.29 13.06 16.31
C THR A 197 -2.30 12.71 15.22
N GLY A 198 -1.93 11.85 14.27
CA GLY A 198 -2.82 11.35 13.25
C GLY A 198 -4.01 10.58 13.83
N PHE A 199 -3.76 9.71 14.82
CA PHE A 199 -4.80 8.98 15.55
C PHE A 199 -5.77 9.92 16.28
N LEU A 200 -5.27 10.92 17.01
CA LEU A 200 -6.09 11.89 17.70
C LEU A 200 -6.91 12.75 16.72
N ALA A 201 -6.30 13.18 15.63
CA ALA A 201 -6.99 13.93 14.59
C ALA A 201 -8.16 13.14 13.98
N ILE A 202 -7.95 11.85 13.68
CA ILE A 202 -9.02 11.04 13.08
C ILE A 202 -10.15 10.74 14.07
N LEU A 203 -9.84 10.57 15.35
CA LEU A 203 -10.85 10.46 16.42
C LEU A 203 -11.66 11.75 16.57
N TYR A 204 -11.01 12.91 16.51
CA TYR A 204 -11.69 14.20 16.53
C TYR A 204 -12.68 14.34 15.36
N PHE A 205 -12.25 13.99 14.14
CA PHE A 205 -13.14 14.04 12.97
C PHE A 205 -14.29 13.03 13.10
N TYR A 206 -14.04 11.84 13.64
CA TYR A 206 -15.09 10.86 13.89
C TYR A 206 -16.13 11.41 14.88
N ALA A 207 -15.68 11.99 15.98
CA ALA A 207 -16.57 12.59 17.00
C ALA A 207 -17.38 13.78 16.42
N LYS A 208 -16.77 14.59 15.53
CA LYS A 208 -17.43 15.72 14.88
C LYS A 208 -18.51 15.29 13.89
N HIS A 209 -18.28 14.23 13.11
CA HIS A 209 -19.24 13.75 12.10
C HIS A 209 -20.37 12.89 12.68
N LYS A 210 -20.26 12.45 13.93
CA LYS A 210 -21.27 11.70 14.71
C LYS A 210 -22.14 10.76 13.86
N PRO A 211 -21.57 9.75 13.19
CA PRO A 211 -22.37 8.87 12.34
C PRO A 211 -23.44 8.11 13.15
N LEU A 212 -23.14 7.75 14.38
CA LEU A 212 -24.05 7.21 15.45
C LEU A 212 -23.25 7.06 16.74
N PRO A 213 -23.88 7.14 17.92
CA PRO A 213 -23.17 6.82 19.16
C PRO A 213 -22.67 5.36 19.10
N LEU A 214 -21.42 5.14 19.49
CA LEU A 214 -20.79 3.81 19.51
C LEU A 214 -21.61 2.77 20.28
N THR A 215 -22.43 3.23 21.23
CA THR A 215 -23.36 2.42 22.02
C THR A 215 -24.59 1.92 21.26
N ALA A 216 -24.88 2.47 20.07
CA ALA A 216 -26.04 2.07 19.27
C ALA A 216 -25.94 0.68 18.66
N VAL A 217 -24.75 0.10 18.62
CA VAL A 217 -24.50 -1.25 18.08
C VAL A 217 -24.00 -2.15 19.21
N PRO A 218 -24.76 -3.15 19.66
CA PRO A 218 -24.33 -4.03 20.73
C PRO A 218 -23.11 -4.86 20.30
N LEU A 219 -22.05 -4.86 21.11
CA LEU A 219 -20.76 -5.51 20.86
C LEU A 219 -20.93 -6.99 20.43
N ARG A 220 -21.89 -7.70 21.02
CA ARG A 220 -22.18 -9.09 20.65
C ARG A 220 -22.60 -9.25 19.19
N LYS A 221 -23.30 -8.27 18.60
CA LYS A 221 -23.68 -8.26 17.18
C LYS A 221 -22.53 -7.84 16.27
N ILE A 222 -21.53 -7.14 16.78
CA ILE A 222 -20.35 -6.71 16.02
C ILE A 222 -19.47 -7.91 15.67
N PHE A 223 -19.27 -8.81 16.63
CA PHE A 223 -18.40 -9.99 16.48
C PHE A 223 -19.14 -11.27 16.11
N SER A 224 -20.46 -11.28 16.15
CA SER A 224 -21.25 -12.45 15.77
C SER A 224 -21.67 -12.38 14.31
N GLY A 225 -21.46 -13.48 13.58
CA GLY A 225 -22.12 -13.71 12.32
C GLY A 225 -21.26 -13.63 11.06
N PRO A 226 -21.92 -13.65 9.90
CA PRO A 226 -21.29 -13.78 8.57
C PRO A 226 -20.26 -12.69 8.26
N THR A 227 -20.46 -11.47 8.77
CA THR A 227 -19.62 -10.29 8.48
C THR A 227 -18.20 -10.43 9.06
N CYS A 228 -18.06 -10.96 10.29
CA CYS A 228 -16.74 -11.20 10.88
C CYS A 228 -15.98 -12.28 10.08
N ARG A 229 -16.67 -13.36 9.72
CA ARG A 229 -16.11 -14.41 8.85
C ARG A 229 -15.68 -13.85 7.50
N GLN A 230 -16.49 -13.00 6.89
CA GLN A 230 -16.16 -12.33 5.63
C GLN A 230 -14.93 -11.44 5.77
N MET A 231 -14.81 -10.68 6.86
CA MET A 231 -13.63 -9.85 7.14
C MET A 231 -12.35 -10.68 7.27
N LEU A 232 -12.41 -11.82 7.98
CA LEU A 232 -11.28 -12.74 8.09
C LEU A 232 -10.93 -13.39 6.73
N GLN A 233 -11.92 -13.78 5.95
CA GLN A 233 -11.71 -14.31 4.61
C GLN A 233 -11.10 -13.26 3.67
N CYS A 234 -11.59 -12.01 3.69
CA CYS A 234 -10.99 -10.92 2.94
C CYS A 234 -9.54 -10.69 3.38
N GLY A 235 -9.30 -10.68 4.69
CA GLY A 235 -7.96 -10.54 5.25
C GLY A 235 -7.01 -11.63 4.76
N SER A 236 -7.41 -12.91 4.86
CA SER A 236 -6.56 -14.03 4.41
C SER A 236 -6.25 -13.97 2.92
N HIS A 237 -7.23 -13.65 2.07
CA HIS A 237 -7.00 -13.52 0.62
C HIS A 237 -6.03 -12.38 0.29
N LEU A 238 -6.15 -11.24 0.97
CA LEU A 238 -5.27 -10.10 0.75
C LEU A 238 -3.87 -10.35 1.33
N THR A 239 -3.76 -11.08 2.44
CA THR A 239 -2.48 -11.52 3.00
C THR A 239 -1.74 -12.44 2.04
N VAL A 240 -2.41 -13.46 1.46
CA VAL A 240 -1.81 -14.33 0.42
C VAL A 240 -1.31 -13.49 -0.77
N ARG A 241 -2.10 -12.52 -1.22
CA ARG A 241 -1.66 -11.59 -2.26
C ARG A 241 -0.37 -10.86 -1.88
N MET A 242 -0.26 -10.37 -0.63
CA MET A 242 0.93 -9.66 -0.17
C MET A 242 2.16 -10.57 -0.15
N PHE A 243 2.01 -11.83 0.29
CA PHE A 243 3.10 -12.80 0.21
C PHE A 243 3.59 -13.03 -1.23
N CYS A 244 2.69 -13.15 -2.21
CA CYS A 244 3.08 -13.27 -3.62
C CYS A 244 3.87 -12.04 -4.10
N MET A 245 3.46 -10.83 -3.68
CA MET A 245 4.19 -9.59 -4.02
C MET A 245 5.58 -9.57 -3.36
N ILE A 246 5.67 -9.94 -2.09
CA ILE A 246 6.94 -9.99 -1.34
C ILE A 246 7.90 -11.00 -1.99
N ILE A 247 7.41 -12.17 -2.39
CA ILE A 247 8.23 -13.17 -3.10
C ILE A 247 8.78 -12.58 -4.39
N MET A 248 7.96 -11.91 -5.20
CA MET A 248 8.39 -11.30 -6.45
C MET A 248 9.46 -10.22 -6.21
N VAL A 249 9.21 -9.28 -5.28
CA VAL A 249 10.14 -8.18 -4.99
C VAL A 249 11.47 -8.71 -4.46
N ASN A 250 11.44 -9.62 -3.50
CA ASN A 250 12.65 -10.14 -2.87
C ASN A 250 13.46 -11.02 -3.84
N SER A 251 12.82 -11.88 -4.63
CA SER A 251 13.52 -12.69 -5.64
C SER A 251 14.14 -11.81 -6.73
N PHE A 252 13.44 -10.74 -7.15
CA PHE A 252 13.98 -9.77 -8.11
C PHE A 252 15.24 -9.08 -7.56
N MET A 253 15.19 -8.56 -6.33
CA MET A 253 16.32 -7.87 -5.70
C MET A 253 17.49 -8.82 -5.40
N HIS A 254 17.19 -10.04 -4.93
CA HIS A 254 18.20 -11.08 -4.72
C HIS A 254 18.95 -11.40 -6.01
N GLN A 255 18.23 -11.62 -7.11
CA GLN A 255 18.84 -11.92 -8.41
C GLN A 255 19.62 -10.72 -8.97
N SER A 256 19.11 -9.50 -8.78
CA SER A 256 19.84 -8.28 -9.15
C SER A 256 21.18 -8.16 -8.41
N SER A 257 21.21 -8.54 -7.14
CA SER A 257 22.44 -8.58 -6.34
C SER A 257 23.44 -9.63 -6.87
N ALA A 258 22.96 -10.78 -7.35
CA ALA A 258 23.80 -11.83 -7.93
C ALA A 258 24.46 -11.41 -9.25
N PHE A 259 23.90 -10.43 -9.98
CA PHE A 259 24.48 -9.90 -11.22
C PHE A 259 25.57 -8.83 -10.99
N GLY A 260 25.81 -8.42 -9.75
CA GLY A 260 26.82 -7.43 -9.38
C GLY A 260 26.27 -6.08 -8.95
N GLY A 261 27.11 -5.29 -8.26
CA GLY A 261 26.70 -4.06 -7.59
C GLY A 261 26.16 -2.97 -8.54
N GLU A 262 26.71 -2.84 -9.74
CA GLU A 262 26.29 -1.85 -10.72
C GLU A 262 24.88 -2.16 -11.25
N LEU A 263 24.60 -3.42 -11.61
CA LEU A 263 23.27 -3.87 -12.02
C LEU A 263 22.26 -3.78 -10.89
N LEU A 264 22.66 -4.11 -9.66
CA LEU A 264 21.80 -3.93 -8.49
C LEU A 264 21.40 -2.47 -8.30
N ALA A 265 22.35 -1.54 -8.40
CA ALA A 265 22.07 -0.10 -8.28
C ALA A 265 21.13 0.40 -9.39
N ALA A 266 21.39 0.03 -10.65
CA ALA A 266 20.56 0.38 -11.78
C ALA A 266 19.13 -0.19 -11.64
N ASN A 267 19.00 -1.48 -11.32
CA ASN A 267 17.71 -2.13 -11.11
C ASN A 267 16.94 -1.52 -9.92
N SER A 268 17.63 -1.14 -8.84
CA SER A 268 17.00 -0.51 -7.68
C SER A 268 16.41 0.86 -8.01
N ILE A 269 17.10 1.68 -8.82
CA ILE A 269 16.60 2.98 -9.29
C ILE A 269 15.36 2.76 -10.15
N LEU A 270 15.42 1.87 -11.13
CA LEU A 270 14.29 1.56 -11.99
C LEU A 270 13.08 1.02 -11.19
N PHE A 271 13.35 0.21 -10.19
CA PHE A 271 12.31 -0.32 -9.31
C PHE A 271 11.65 0.77 -8.44
N GLN A 272 12.43 1.75 -7.97
CA GLN A 272 11.89 2.91 -7.24
C GLN A 272 10.99 3.77 -8.14
N ILE A 273 11.39 4.01 -9.38
CA ILE A 273 10.56 4.70 -10.38
C ILE A 273 9.24 3.95 -10.60
N GLN A 274 9.31 2.62 -10.71
CA GLN A 274 8.14 1.76 -10.86
C GLN A 274 7.17 1.89 -9.67
N PHE A 275 7.68 1.96 -8.43
CA PHE A 275 6.82 2.16 -7.25
C PHE A 275 6.06 3.48 -7.33
N ILE A 276 6.73 4.59 -7.66
CA ILE A 276 6.09 5.91 -7.81
C ILE A 276 4.99 5.88 -8.88
N MET A 277 5.26 5.23 -10.03
CA MET A 277 4.26 5.06 -11.09
C MET A 277 3.08 4.22 -10.63
N GLY A 278 3.32 3.16 -9.86
CA GLY A 278 2.28 2.31 -9.27
C GLY A 278 1.40 3.06 -8.27
N ASP A 279 1.99 3.97 -7.48
CA ASP A 279 1.27 4.78 -6.51
C ASP A 279 0.29 5.77 -7.16
N ILE A 280 0.64 6.31 -8.32
CA ILE A 280 -0.29 7.13 -9.11
C ILE A 280 -1.54 6.32 -9.50
N LEU A 281 -1.36 5.09 -9.97
CA LEU A 281 -2.46 4.19 -10.33
C LEU A 281 -3.25 3.70 -9.10
N THR A 282 -2.60 3.63 -7.94
CA THR A 282 -3.25 3.23 -6.68
C THR A 282 -4.30 4.26 -6.24
N GLY A 283 -4.12 5.54 -6.53
CA GLY A 283 -5.15 6.56 -6.30
C GLY A 283 -6.44 6.29 -7.07
N LEU A 284 -6.34 5.90 -8.35
CA LEU A 284 -7.50 5.48 -9.17
C LEU A 284 -8.14 4.20 -8.62
N SER A 285 -7.32 3.25 -8.15
CA SER A 285 -7.76 2.02 -7.51
C SER A 285 -8.64 2.29 -6.29
N GLN A 286 -8.29 3.28 -5.47
CA GLN A 286 -9.08 3.68 -4.28
C GLN A 286 -10.45 4.23 -4.66
N ALA A 287 -10.54 5.08 -5.68
CA ALA A 287 -11.83 5.55 -6.19
C ALA A 287 -12.68 4.38 -6.73
N GLY A 288 -12.09 3.48 -7.51
CA GLY A 288 -12.74 2.26 -7.99
C GLY A 288 -13.29 1.39 -6.84
N ALA A 289 -12.54 1.28 -5.73
CA ALA A 289 -12.98 0.55 -4.55
C ALA A 289 -14.21 1.18 -3.88
N ILE A 290 -14.22 2.50 -3.72
CA ILE A 290 -15.34 3.21 -3.09
C ILE A 290 -16.61 3.05 -3.90
N TYR A 291 -16.56 3.36 -5.20
CA TYR A 291 -17.77 3.34 -6.05
C TYR A 291 -18.28 1.91 -6.31
N SER A 292 -17.39 0.92 -6.43
CA SER A 292 -17.83 -0.47 -6.52
C SER A 292 -18.46 -0.96 -5.22
N GLY A 293 -17.94 -0.51 -4.06
CA GLY A 293 -18.54 -0.82 -2.76
C GLY A 293 -19.95 -0.27 -2.63
N ILE A 294 -20.15 1.00 -3.00
CA ILE A 294 -21.49 1.63 -3.02
C ILE A 294 -22.43 0.87 -3.97
N ALA A 295 -21.98 0.57 -5.19
CA ALA A 295 -22.77 -0.19 -6.17
C ALA A 295 -23.21 -1.57 -5.64
N PHE A 296 -22.34 -2.25 -4.89
CA PHE A 296 -22.70 -3.51 -4.21
C PHE A 296 -23.67 -3.29 -3.05
N GLY A 297 -23.53 -2.19 -2.31
CA GLY A 297 -24.47 -1.83 -1.26
C GLY A 297 -25.86 -1.51 -1.78
N GLU A 298 -25.97 -0.77 -2.88
CA GLU A 298 -27.22 -0.42 -3.56
C GLU A 298 -27.79 -1.56 -4.42
N HIS A 299 -27.07 -2.68 -4.63
CA HIS A 299 -27.37 -3.73 -5.60
C HIS A 299 -27.53 -3.19 -7.04
N ASP A 300 -26.83 -2.08 -7.34
CA ASP A 300 -26.95 -1.37 -8.63
C ASP A 300 -25.89 -1.87 -9.62
N ARG A 301 -26.31 -2.76 -10.52
CA ARG A 301 -25.48 -3.29 -11.60
C ARG A 301 -25.07 -2.20 -12.61
N SER A 302 -25.91 -1.20 -12.82
CA SER A 302 -25.60 -0.10 -13.75
C SER A 302 -24.44 0.74 -13.22
N MET A 303 -24.49 1.10 -11.93
CA MET A 303 -23.42 1.83 -11.26
C MET A 303 -22.11 1.04 -11.24
N LEU A 304 -22.14 -0.29 -11.03
CA LEU A 304 -20.96 -1.13 -11.12
C LEU A 304 -20.36 -1.12 -12.54
N ASN A 305 -21.20 -1.20 -13.58
CA ASN A 305 -20.75 -1.15 -14.97
C ASN A 305 -20.14 0.21 -15.32
N ASP A 306 -20.74 1.31 -14.85
CA ASP A 306 -20.16 2.66 -14.99
C ASP A 306 -18.82 2.75 -14.27
N THR A 307 -18.71 2.20 -13.05
CA THR A 307 -17.45 2.15 -12.29
C THR A 307 -16.37 1.39 -13.05
N LEU A 308 -16.69 0.21 -13.59
CA LEU A 308 -15.76 -0.59 -14.39
C LEU A 308 -15.30 0.17 -15.64
N ARG A 309 -16.25 0.75 -16.40
CA ARG A 309 -15.97 1.49 -17.63
C ARG A 309 -15.11 2.73 -17.38
N ILE A 310 -15.46 3.53 -16.37
CA ILE A 310 -14.73 4.75 -16.02
C ILE A 310 -13.33 4.40 -15.50
N SER A 311 -13.23 3.36 -14.65
CA SER A 311 -11.95 2.84 -14.16
C SER A 311 -11.05 2.38 -15.31
N PHE A 312 -11.61 1.70 -16.33
CA PHE A 312 -10.88 1.28 -17.52
C PHE A 312 -10.32 2.48 -18.28
N ILE A 313 -11.17 3.46 -18.61
CA ILE A 313 -10.77 4.64 -19.38
C ILE A 313 -9.65 5.41 -18.68
N TRP A 314 -9.79 5.67 -17.38
CA TRP A 314 -8.79 6.41 -16.63
C TRP A 314 -7.52 5.59 -16.34
N ALA A 315 -7.63 4.28 -16.14
CA ALA A 315 -6.46 3.41 -16.01
C ALA A 315 -5.60 3.45 -17.27
N ILE A 316 -6.20 3.28 -18.44
CA ILE A 316 -5.48 3.35 -19.73
C ILE A 316 -4.97 4.77 -19.98
N GLY A 317 -5.80 5.80 -19.75
CA GLY A 317 -5.40 7.19 -19.95
C GLY A 317 -4.19 7.59 -19.09
N PHE A 318 -4.22 7.31 -17.78
CA PHE A 318 -3.08 7.58 -16.89
C PHE A 318 -1.88 6.67 -17.20
N GLY A 319 -2.11 5.40 -17.57
CA GLY A 319 -1.06 4.50 -18.02
C GLY A 319 -0.33 5.05 -19.27
N LEU A 320 -1.07 5.53 -20.25
CA LEU A 320 -0.51 6.16 -21.46
C LEU A 320 0.27 7.45 -21.15
N VAL A 321 -0.33 8.33 -20.34
CA VAL A 321 0.33 9.59 -19.93
C VAL A 321 1.65 9.30 -19.20
N GLN A 322 1.66 8.35 -18.29
CA GLN A 322 2.89 7.96 -17.58
C GLN A 322 3.91 7.31 -18.51
N THR A 323 3.48 6.43 -19.41
CA THR A 323 4.35 5.78 -20.41
C THR A 323 5.02 6.81 -21.31
N VAL A 324 4.23 7.72 -21.91
CA VAL A 324 4.76 8.78 -22.78
C VAL A 324 5.61 9.77 -21.98
N GLY A 325 5.14 10.21 -20.82
CA GLY A 325 5.87 11.15 -19.95
C GLY A 325 7.22 10.59 -19.51
N TYR A 326 7.27 9.33 -19.09
CA TYR A 326 8.54 8.68 -18.73
C TYR A 326 9.45 8.53 -19.96
N TYR A 327 8.93 8.06 -21.07
CA TYR A 327 9.73 7.89 -22.30
C TYR A 327 10.38 9.20 -22.75
N CYS A 328 9.65 10.32 -22.68
CA CYS A 328 10.17 11.64 -23.05
C CYS A 328 11.19 12.19 -22.03
N CYS A 329 10.97 11.93 -20.73
CA CYS A 329 11.77 12.53 -19.64
C CYS A 329 12.77 11.55 -19.01
N ARG A 330 12.92 10.32 -19.51
CA ARG A 330 13.68 9.22 -18.88
C ARG A 330 15.11 9.59 -18.48
N HIS A 331 15.82 10.34 -19.33
CA HIS A 331 17.20 10.76 -19.04
C HIS A 331 17.26 11.74 -17.84
N ALA A 332 16.34 12.71 -17.82
CA ALA A 332 16.23 13.66 -16.70
C ALA A 332 15.82 12.96 -15.42
N ILE A 333 14.84 12.04 -15.51
CA ILE A 333 14.37 11.27 -14.34
C ILE A 333 15.50 10.42 -13.74
N LEU A 334 16.25 9.67 -14.54
CA LEU A 334 17.39 8.88 -14.07
C LEU A 334 18.47 9.76 -13.43
N GLY A 335 18.75 10.93 -14.02
CA GLY A 335 19.69 11.91 -13.47
C GLY A 335 19.28 12.52 -12.13
N CYS A 336 17.98 12.48 -11.77
CA CYS A 336 17.52 12.89 -10.43
C CYS A 336 17.87 11.87 -9.33
N PHE A 337 18.10 10.59 -9.68
CA PHE A 337 18.39 9.54 -8.71
C PHE A 337 19.88 9.33 -8.44
N THR A 338 20.74 9.59 -9.45
CA THR A 338 22.18 9.38 -9.30
C THR A 338 22.98 10.23 -10.29
N ASN A 339 24.20 10.58 -9.87
CA ASN A 339 25.20 11.25 -10.74
C ASN A 339 26.24 10.26 -11.31
N LEU A 340 26.12 8.97 -11.00
CA LEU A 340 27.07 7.95 -11.47
C LEU A 340 26.77 7.56 -12.92
N HIS A 341 27.57 8.04 -13.85
CA HIS A 341 27.38 7.81 -15.29
C HIS A 341 27.26 6.33 -15.66
N ASN A 342 28.04 5.45 -15.06
CA ASN A 342 27.98 4.00 -15.31
C ASN A 342 26.63 3.42 -14.92
N VAL A 343 26.09 3.78 -13.75
CA VAL A 343 24.78 3.32 -13.27
C VAL A 343 23.67 3.84 -14.17
N ILE A 344 23.75 5.12 -14.60
CA ILE A 344 22.77 5.70 -15.54
C ILE A 344 22.82 4.95 -16.88
N ALA A 345 24.00 4.74 -17.46
CA ALA A 345 24.16 4.02 -18.71
C ALA A 345 23.63 2.57 -18.63
N THR A 346 23.87 1.89 -17.52
CA THR A 346 23.34 0.55 -17.26
C THR A 346 21.82 0.57 -17.10
N ALA A 347 21.26 1.54 -16.38
CA ALA A 347 19.81 1.69 -16.21
C ALA A 347 19.11 1.96 -17.56
N GLN A 348 19.70 2.77 -18.42
CA GLN A 348 19.17 3.07 -19.77
C GLN A 348 19.01 1.84 -20.67
N GLN A 349 19.75 0.78 -20.44
CA GLN A 349 19.60 -0.47 -21.20
C GLN A 349 18.29 -1.19 -20.89
N TYR A 350 17.72 -0.93 -19.70
CA TYR A 350 16.52 -1.60 -19.19
C TYR A 350 15.34 -0.64 -18.98
N ASP A 351 15.50 0.65 -19.20
CA ASP A 351 14.48 1.68 -18.90
C ASP A 351 13.19 1.51 -19.73
N LEU A 352 13.26 0.87 -20.90
CA LEU A 352 12.07 0.56 -21.70
C LEU A 352 11.10 -0.39 -20.99
N PHE A 353 11.58 -1.31 -20.16
CA PHE A 353 10.71 -2.18 -19.36
C PHE A 353 9.86 -1.36 -18.39
N ILE A 354 10.44 -0.30 -17.83
CA ILE A 354 9.74 0.63 -16.93
C ILE A 354 8.83 1.58 -17.71
N ALA A 355 9.22 2.01 -18.90
CA ALA A 355 8.38 2.86 -19.74
C ALA A 355 7.01 2.21 -20.02
N PHE A 356 6.98 0.92 -20.32
CA PHE A 356 5.74 0.19 -20.59
C PHE A 356 5.01 -0.31 -19.33
N PHE A 357 5.66 -0.31 -18.18
CA PHE A 357 5.09 -0.79 -16.92
C PHE A 357 3.72 -0.14 -16.58
N PRO A 358 3.54 1.20 -16.65
CA PRO A 358 2.27 1.82 -16.28
C PRO A 358 1.10 1.31 -17.11
N LEU A 359 1.29 1.20 -18.42
CA LEU A 359 0.25 0.73 -19.34
C LEU A 359 -0.11 -0.74 -19.08
N ILE A 360 0.88 -1.59 -18.85
CA ILE A 360 0.70 -3.02 -18.60
C ILE A 360 0.03 -3.27 -17.24
N SER A 361 0.42 -2.51 -16.22
CA SER A 361 -0.03 -2.73 -14.84
C SER A 361 -1.34 -2.01 -14.50
N ALA A 362 -1.72 -0.98 -15.27
CA ALA A 362 -2.83 -0.08 -14.96
C ALA A 362 -4.13 -0.82 -14.65
N LEU A 363 -4.56 -1.71 -15.53
CA LEU A 363 -5.82 -2.45 -15.35
C LEU A 363 -5.76 -3.35 -14.11
N GLY A 364 -4.67 -4.07 -13.91
CA GLY A 364 -4.50 -4.94 -12.75
C GLY A 364 -4.49 -4.18 -11.42
N ILE A 365 -3.92 -2.97 -11.39
CA ILE A 365 -3.88 -2.14 -10.18
C ILE A 365 -5.24 -1.50 -9.93
N VAL A 366 -5.89 -0.92 -10.94
CA VAL A 366 -7.14 -0.18 -10.76
C VAL A 366 -8.31 -1.14 -10.49
N TYR A 367 -8.40 -2.25 -11.22
CA TYR A 367 -9.46 -3.24 -11.01
C TYR A 367 -9.30 -4.00 -9.68
N TYR A 368 -8.08 -4.16 -9.18
CA TYR A 368 -7.86 -4.63 -7.82
C TYR A 368 -8.66 -3.82 -6.80
N GLY A 369 -8.73 -2.49 -6.94
CA GLY A 369 -9.59 -1.65 -6.11
C GLY A 369 -11.06 -2.00 -6.26
N VAL A 370 -11.55 -2.14 -7.48
CA VAL A 370 -12.97 -2.49 -7.75
C VAL A 370 -13.36 -3.80 -7.06
N PHE A 371 -12.52 -4.84 -7.14
CA PHE A 371 -12.76 -6.12 -6.47
C PHE A 371 -12.71 -6.01 -4.93
N ASN A 372 -11.85 -5.13 -4.39
CA ASN A 372 -11.78 -4.87 -2.95
C ASN A 372 -13.03 -4.16 -2.42
N GLY A 373 -13.53 -3.14 -3.12
CA GLY A 373 -14.77 -2.45 -2.74
C GLY A 373 -15.98 -3.37 -2.74
N ALA A 374 -16.05 -4.25 -3.74
CA ALA A 374 -17.05 -5.31 -3.80
C ALA A 374 -16.91 -6.38 -2.70
N LEU A 375 -15.83 -6.35 -1.89
CA LEU A 375 -15.44 -7.41 -0.95
C LEU A 375 -15.37 -8.81 -1.60
N TYR A 376 -15.16 -8.85 -2.91
CA TYR A 376 -15.02 -10.08 -3.68
C TYR A 376 -13.52 -10.39 -3.86
N THR A 377 -12.85 -10.76 -2.76
CA THR A 377 -11.40 -10.91 -2.68
C THR A 377 -10.86 -12.29 -3.12
N ARG A 378 -11.72 -13.31 -3.23
CA ARG A 378 -11.31 -14.64 -3.70
C ARG A 378 -10.66 -14.63 -5.09
N PRO A 379 -11.19 -13.91 -6.11
CA PRO A 379 -10.52 -13.73 -7.38
C PRO A 379 -9.14 -13.08 -7.29
N ILE A 380 -8.98 -12.11 -6.38
CA ILE A 380 -7.69 -11.46 -6.14
C ILE A 380 -6.66 -12.50 -5.69
N CYS A 381 -7.02 -13.35 -4.73
CA CYS A 381 -6.15 -14.42 -4.23
C CYS A 381 -5.78 -15.41 -5.33
N ILE A 382 -6.78 -15.93 -6.06
CA ILE A 382 -6.56 -16.91 -7.13
C ILE A 382 -5.69 -16.32 -8.25
N SER A 383 -6.02 -15.11 -8.72
CA SER A 383 -5.24 -14.44 -9.77
C SER A 383 -3.79 -14.24 -9.35
N MET A 384 -3.54 -13.88 -8.08
CA MET A 384 -2.17 -13.67 -7.58
C MET A 384 -1.39 -14.97 -7.43
N LEU A 385 -2.02 -16.07 -7.01
CA LEU A 385 -1.36 -17.38 -6.96
C LEU A 385 -0.97 -17.85 -8.36
N LEU A 386 -1.86 -17.71 -9.35
CA LEU A 386 -1.56 -18.02 -10.75
C LEU A 386 -0.45 -17.13 -11.30
N THR A 387 -0.50 -15.82 -10.97
CA THR A 387 0.53 -14.85 -11.35
C THR A 387 1.89 -15.21 -10.76
N ALA A 388 1.95 -15.61 -9.49
CA ALA A 388 3.18 -16.04 -8.85
C ALA A 388 3.74 -17.30 -9.52
N GLY A 389 2.88 -18.24 -9.92
CA GLY A 389 3.28 -19.41 -10.72
C GLY A 389 3.90 -19.00 -12.07
N CYS A 390 3.24 -18.14 -12.84
CA CYS A 390 3.78 -17.61 -14.11
C CYS A 390 5.11 -16.88 -13.90
N TYR A 391 5.22 -16.06 -12.86
CA TYR A 391 6.45 -15.35 -12.53
C TYR A 391 7.60 -16.30 -12.20
N LEU A 392 7.38 -17.27 -11.32
CA LEU A 392 8.42 -18.24 -10.94
C LEU A 392 8.85 -19.09 -12.14
N THR A 393 7.92 -19.52 -12.99
CA THR A 393 8.26 -20.22 -14.23
C THR A 393 9.13 -19.34 -15.13
N ALA A 394 8.74 -18.09 -15.37
CA ALA A 394 9.53 -17.13 -16.15
C ALA A 394 10.89 -16.85 -15.50
N TYR A 395 10.93 -16.70 -14.18
CA TYR A 395 12.16 -16.48 -13.41
C TYR A 395 13.18 -17.60 -13.63
N PHE A 396 12.77 -18.85 -13.46
CA PHE A 396 13.69 -20.01 -13.61
C PHE A 396 14.02 -20.35 -15.07
N THR A 397 13.22 -19.93 -16.04
CA THR A 397 13.46 -20.23 -17.46
C THR A 397 14.19 -19.10 -18.20
N LEU A 398 13.79 -17.84 -17.97
CA LEU A 398 14.32 -16.71 -18.74
C LEU A 398 15.63 -16.15 -18.19
N ILE A 399 15.86 -16.20 -16.89
CA ILE A 399 17.09 -15.67 -16.29
C ILE A 399 18.33 -16.44 -16.74
N PRO A 400 18.35 -17.80 -16.75
CA PRO A 400 19.51 -18.52 -17.26
C PRO A 400 19.81 -18.26 -18.74
N LEU A 401 18.79 -17.90 -19.55
CA LEU A 401 18.93 -17.66 -20.98
C LEU A 401 19.33 -16.21 -21.31
N TYR A 402 18.77 -15.25 -20.58
CA TYR A 402 18.85 -13.83 -20.95
C TYR A 402 19.39 -12.91 -19.84
N GLY A 403 19.84 -13.48 -18.70
CA GLY A 403 20.38 -12.70 -17.58
C GLY A 403 19.41 -11.64 -17.06
N ASN A 404 19.88 -10.38 -16.93
CA ASN A 404 19.07 -9.30 -16.42
C ASN A 404 17.86 -8.92 -17.31
N ILE A 405 17.96 -9.13 -18.63
CA ILE A 405 16.80 -8.99 -19.53
C ILE A 405 15.72 -10.01 -19.16
N GLY A 406 16.12 -11.26 -18.88
CA GLY A 406 15.22 -12.32 -18.42
C GLY A 406 14.51 -11.95 -17.11
N LEU A 407 15.21 -11.29 -16.19
CA LEU A 407 14.65 -10.81 -14.93
C LEU A 407 13.57 -9.73 -15.18
N TRP A 408 13.81 -8.76 -16.03
CA TRP A 408 12.84 -7.73 -16.41
C TRP A 408 11.65 -8.30 -17.19
N LEU A 409 11.89 -9.29 -18.07
CA LEU A 409 10.79 -10.01 -18.73
C LEU A 409 9.90 -10.76 -17.74
N ALA A 410 10.49 -11.48 -16.77
CA ALA A 410 9.73 -12.13 -15.72
C ALA A 410 8.90 -11.13 -14.91
N PHE A 411 9.46 -9.96 -14.61
CA PHE A 411 8.75 -8.85 -13.96
C PHE A 411 7.54 -8.37 -14.79
N LEU A 412 7.68 -8.14 -16.08
CA LEU A 412 6.55 -7.76 -16.95
C LEU A 412 5.50 -8.86 -17.05
N ILE A 413 5.93 -10.13 -17.15
CA ILE A 413 5.02 -11.29 -17.16
C ILE A 413 4.19 -11.32 -15.88
N PHE A 414 4.78 -11.01 -14.72
CA PHE A 414 4.03 -10.88 -13.47
C PHE A 414 2.89 -9.88 -13.58
N TYR A 415 3.12 -8.67 -14.11
CA TYR A 415 2.08 -7.64 -14.20
C TYR A 415 1.06 -7.90 -15.31
N ILE A 416 1.47 -8.50 -16.42
CA ILE A 416 0.57 -8.95 -17.49
C ILE A 416 -0.36 -10.06 -16.95
N ALA A 417 0.19 -11.08 -16.33
CA ALA A 417 -0.56 -12.20 -15.76
C ALA A 417 -1.53 -11.72 -14.67
N ARG A 418 -1.07 -10.83 -13.77
CA ARG A 418 -1.89 -10.21 -12.73
C ARG A 418 -3.10 -9.48 -13.29
N SER A 419 -2.90 -8.68 -14.34
CA SER A 419 -3.98 -7.96 -15.00
C SER A 419 -4.93 -8.92 -15.70
N SER A 420 -4.41 -9.84 -16.51
CA SER A 420 -5.20 -10.77 -17.32
C SER A 420 -6.04 -11.71 -16.47
N PHE A 421 -5.46 -12.35 -15.45
CA PHE A 421 -6.20 -13.27 -14.59
C PHE A 421 -7.28 -12.56 -13.76
N LEU A 422 -7.04 -11.32 -13.32
CA LEU A 422 -8.06 -10.58 -12.58
C LEU A 422 -9.21 -10.16 -13.50
N LEU A 423 -8.92 -9.69 -14.71
CA LEU A 423 -9.93 -9.30 -15.69
C LEU A 423 -10.85 -10.45 -16.08
N PHE A 424 -10.35 -11.67 -16.11
CA PHE A 424 -11.15 -12.87 -16.38
C PHE A 424 -12.33 -13.06 -15.40
N PHE A 425 -12.20 -12.51 -14.19
CA PHE A 425 -13.28 -12.59 -13.18
C PHE A 425 -14.28 -11.42 -13.23
N VAL A 426 -14.11 -10.44 -14.10
CA VAL A 426 -15.03 -9.29 -14.21
C VAL A 426 -16.47 -9.71 -14.54
N PRO A 427 -16.75 -10.63 -15.48
CA PRO A 427 -18.12 -11.06 -15.74
C PRO A 427 -18.80 -11.68 -14.52
N ARG A 428 -18.04 -12.44 -13.69
CA ARG A 428 -18.56 -13.02 -12.44
C ARG A 428 -18.84 -11.96 -11.39
N LEU A 429 -18.06 -10.90 -11.34
CA LEU A 429 -18.29 -9.74 -10.46
C LEU A 429 -19.61 -9.05 -10.82
N GLN A 430 -19.86 -8.83 -12.12
CA GLN A 430 -21.11 -8.23 -12.63
C GLN A 430 -22.34 -9.07 -12.36
N GLN A 431 -22.22 -10.41 -12.40
CA GLN A 431 -23.31 -11.32 -12.03
C GLN A 431 -23.58 -11.28 -10.53
N LYS A 432 -22.52 -11.19 -9.72
CA LYS A 432 -22.65 -11.23 -8.26
C LYS A 432 -23.37 -10.02 -7.67
N VAL A 433 -23.24 -8.83 -8.25
CA VAL A 433 -23.96 -7.63 -7.78
C VAL A 433 -25.48 -7.75 -7.94
N ALA A 434 -25.94 -8.53 -8.91
CA ALA A 434 -27.38 -8.78 -9.14
C ALA A 434 -27.96 -9.85 -8.20
N LEU A 435 -27.09 -10.63 -7.52
CA LEU A 435 -27.47 -11.73 -6.64
C LEU A 435 -27.22 -11.40 -5.15
N ALA A 436 -26.52 -10.31 -4.87
CA ALA A 436 -26.18 -9.88 -3.51
C ALA A 436 -27.31 -9.09 -2.89
#